data_91e565caef6a99183bcfe2315097779f
#
_entry.id   91e565caef6a99183bcfe2315097779f
#
_cell.length_a   1.000
_cell.length_b   1.000
_cell.length_c   1.000
_cell.angle_alpha   90.00
_cell.angle_beta   90.00
_cell.angle_gamma   90.00
#
_symmetry.space_group_name_H-M   'P 1'
#
loop_
_entity.id
_entity.type
_entity.pdbx_description
1 polymer ?
#
loop_
_entity_poly.entity_id
_entity_poly.type
_entity_poly.pdbx_seq_one_letter_code
_entity_poly.pdbx_strand_id
1 'polypeptide(L)'
;MKNNSKLLFGAVGLSVVLSIASIAPAYAVDNVDDVSAADVESAVAGVTPALLEEAVDASATSTVAAVVNDSGTGVSIPRDPSEGVDLTVGTASISIGLPELDGASSAVTLESGAITYPADNGVANTVVPLIDGVQMLTTIASADAPTSFSYPVQLPQGGSVALTGDGSAVIADAAGNPLVTTTAPWAVDANGAPVPTHYEIDGTSLVQVVDHTSKDFAYPIVADPSYTYWWGGKTWMPANQVNVSLVAAALSAFITPPIAAIVGA
;
A
#
# COMPACT_ATOMS: atom_id res chain seq x y z
N MET A 1 27.46 -17.80 84.85
CA MET A 1 26.13 -18.19 84.38
C MET A 1 25.54 -17.05 83.60
N LYS A 2 25.68 -17.05 82.29
CA LYS A 2 24.96 -16.13 81.34
C LYS A 2 24.76 -16.90 80.08
N ASN A 3 23.53 -17.26 79.80
CA ASN A 3 23.04 -17.82 78.53
C ASN A 3 23.02 -16.71 77.47
N ASN A 4 23.69 -16.91 76.38
CA ASN A 4 23.49 -16.08 75.13
C ASN A 4 22.92 -16.95 73.99
N SER A 5 21.63 -16.94 73.85
CA SER A 5 20.96 -17.45 72.65
C SER A 5 21.13 -16.48 71.50
N LYS A 6 21.81 -16.91 70.45
CA LYS A 6 21.87 -16.17 69.20
C LYS A 6 20.68 -16.61 68.28
N LEU A 7 19.77 -15.69 68.04
CA LEU A 7 18.71 -15.83 67.05
C LEU A 7 19.30 -15.56 65.64
N LEU A 8 19.27 -16.59 64.80
CA LEU A 8 19.51 -16.42 63.38
C LEU A 8 18.21 -15.92 62.72
N PHE A 9 18.24 -14.70 62.13
CA PHE A 9 17.22 -14.25 61.26
C PHE A 9 17.57 -14.68 59.82
N GLY A 10 16.81 -15.64 59.24
CA GLY A 10 16.84 -15.99 57.85
C GLY A 10 16.06 -14.97 57.06
N ALA A 11 16.72 -14.20 56.18
CA ALA A 11 16.07 -13.34 55.23
C ALA A 11 15.56 -14.18 54.06
N VAL A 12 14.26 -14.36 53.95
CA VAL A 12 13.59 -14.92 52.77
C VAL A 12 13.43 -13.77 51.78
N GLY A 13 14.28 -13.75 50.74
CA GLY A 13 14.15 -12.84 49.61
C GLY A 13 12.99 -13.26 48.72
N LEU A 14 11.89 -12.53 48.78
CA LEU A 14 10.76 -12.67 47.87
C LEU A 14 11.11 -11.93 46.58
N SER A 15 11.58 -12.67 45.56
CA SER A 15 11.79 -12.12 44.20
C SER A 15 10.45 -12.03 43.52
N VAL A 16 9.86 -10.83 43.46
CA VAL A 16 8.72 -10.54 42.61
C VAL A 16 9.22 -10.37 41.17
N VAL A 17 9.00 -11.37 40.34
CA VAL A 17 9.17 -11.26 38.90
C VAL A 17 7.97 -10.48 38.36
N LEU A 18 8.16 -9.19 38.06
CA LEU A 18 7.16 -8.37 37.39
C LEU A 18 7.20 -8.74 35.92
N SER A 19 6.30 -9.64 35.49
CA SER A 19 6.06 -9.90 34.06
C SER A 19 5.32 -8.70 33.51
N ILE A 20 6.02 -7.84 32.79
CA ILE A 20 5.38 -6.80 31.99
C ILE A 20 4.81 -7.53 30.76
N ALA A 21 3.55 -7.93 30.81
CA ALA A 21 2.78 -8.30 29.65
C ALA A 21 2.61 -7.00 28.85
N SER A 22 3.22 -6.91 27.68
CA SER A 22 2.92 -5.89 26.69
C SER A 22 1.48 -6.12 26.25
N ILE A 23 0.55 -5.34 26.81
CA ILE A 23 -0.81 -5.29 26.32
C ILE A 23 -0.72 -4.38 25.09
N ALA A 24 -0.60 -4.98 23.89
CA ALA A 24 -0.94 -4.27 22.68
C ALA A 24 -2.41 -3.83 22.84
N PRO A 25 -2.75 -2.55 22.57
CA PRO A 25 -4.13 -2.14 22.64
C PRO A 25 -4.90 -2.95 21.59
N ALA A 26 -5.79 -3.84 22.04
CA ALA A 26 -6.81 -4.40 21.20
C ALA A 26 -7.76 -3.24 20.89
N TYR A 27 -7.68 -2.68 19.68
CA TYR A 27 -8.69 -1.77 19.21
C TYR A 27 -9.95 -2.61 18.97
N ALA A 28 -10.93 -2.48 19.85
CA ALA A 28 -12.26 -3.01 19.63
C ALA A 28 -12.89 -2.12 18.55
N VAL A 29 -12.95 -2.63 17.33
CA VAL A 29 -13.84 -2.06 16.31
C VAL A 29 -15.26 -2.34 16.81
N ASP A 30 -16.00 -1.29 17.20
CA ASP A 30 -17.36 -1.40 17.74
C ASP A 30 -18.36 -1.95 16.71
N ASN A 31 -18.00 -1.93 15.43
CA ASN A 31 -18.68 -2.61 14.32
C ASN A 31 -17.58 -3.10 13.36
N VAL A 32 -17.53 -4.40 13.08
CA VAL A 32 -16.45 -5.04 12.29
C VAL A 32 -16.41 -4.50 10.86
N ASP A 33 -17.51 -3.91 10.40
CA ASP A 33 -17.66 -3.39 9.05
C ASP A 33 -17.35 -1.87 8.95
N ASP A 34 -17.28 -1.13 10.08
CA ASP A 34 -17.00 0.30 10.08
C ASP A 34 -15.48 0.55 10.19
N VAL A 35 -14.88 1.05 9.12
CA VAL A 35 -13.44 1.37 9.03
C VAL A 35 -13.26 2.88 9.02
N SER A 36 -13.00 3.46 10.17
CA SER A 36 -12.80 4.90 10.33
C SER A 36 -11.42 5.35 9.81
N ALA A 37 -11.25 6.66 9.62
CA ALA A 37 -9.95 7.25 9.25
C ALA A 37 -8.86 6.93 10.30
N ALA A 38 -9.21 6.88 11.59
CA ALA A 38 -8.27 6.55 12.67
C ALA A 38 -7.85 5.07 12.64
N ASP A 39 -8.77 4.17 12.26
CA ASP A 39 -8.46 2.74 12.10
C ASP A 39 -7.50 2.53 10.94
N VAL A 40 -7.74 3.21 9.81
CA VAL A 40 -6.84 3.21 8.64
C VAL A 40 -5.46 3.72 8.99
N GLU A 41 -5.37 4.89 9.65
CA GLU A 41 -4.09 5.46 10.05
C GLU A 41 -3.32 4.51 10.96
N SER A 42 -3.99 3.91 11.94
CA SER A 42 -3.40 2.91 12.83
C SER A 42 -2.94 1.65 12.09
N ALA A 43 -3.74 1.15 11.15
CA ALA A 43 -3.42 -0.04 10.35
C ALA A 43 -2.18 0.21 9.47
N VAL A 44 -2.17 1.30 8.70
CA VAL A 44 -1.05 1.64 7.79
C VAL A 44 0.21 1.96 8.58
N ALA A 45 0.12 2.74 9.67
CA ALA A 45 1.26 3.06 10.53
C ALA A 45 1.83 1.81 11.22
N GLY A 46 1.00 0.84 11.57
CA GLY A 46 1.42 -0.43 12.17
C GLY A 46 2.16 -1.35 11.22
N VAL A 47 1.79 -1.34 9.94
CA VAL A 47 2.31 -2.26 8.93
C VAL A 47 3.40 -1.63 8.07
N THR A 48 3.19 -0.38 7.64
CA THR A 48 4.06 0.31 6.68
C THR A 48 4.22 1.79 7.01
N PRO A 49 4.78 2.16 8.19
CA PRO A 49 4.89 3.57 8.59
C PRO A 49 5.68 4.41 7.57
N ALA A 50 6.67 3.83 6.91
CA ALA A 50 7.47 4.51 5.90
C ALA A 50 6.64 5.03 4.71
N LEU A 51 5.53 4.39 4.36
CA LEU A 51 4.66 4.85 3.26
C LEU A 51 3.95 6.17 3.60
N LEU A 52 3.57 6.35 4.86
CA LEU A 52 2.96 7.60 5.31
C LEU A 52 3.97 8.75 5.39
N GLU A 53 5.26 8.44 5.65
CA GLU A 53 6.34 9.43 5.66
C GLU A 53 6.73 9.92 4.27
N GLU A 54 6.35 9.19 3.22
CA GLU A 54 6.63 9.53 1.82
C GLU A 54 5.57 10.44 1.19
N ALA A 55 4.43 10.63 1.86
CA ALA A 55 3.38 11.53 1.38
C ALA A 55 3.94 12.94 1.19
N VAL A 56 3.68 13.52 0.02
CA VAL A 56 4.13 14.88 -0.30
C VAL A 56 3.04 15.89 0.01
N ASP A 57 3.46 17.10 0.37
CA ASP A 57 2.54 18.22 0.57
C ASP A 57 1.71 18.48 -0.70
N ALA A 58 0.40 18.47 -0.55
CA ALA A 58 -0.55 18.66 -1.63
C ALA A 58 -1.47 19.84 -1.37
N SER A 59 -1.88 20.53 -2.43
CA SER A 59 -2.92 21.55 -2.34
C SER A 59 -4.31 20.92 -2.45
N ALA A 60 -5.29 21.52 -1.78
CA ALA A 60 -6.68 21.05 -1.81
C ALA A 60 -7.63 22.13 -2.33
N THR A 61 -8.77 21.71 -2.88
CA THR A 61 -9.88 22.57 -3.30
C THR A 61 -11.20 22.09 -2.71
N SER A 62 -12.32 22.67 -3.14
CA SER A 62 -13.64 22.22 -2.70
C SER A 62 -14.02 20.83 -3.22
N THR A 63 -13.50 20.41 -4.38
CA THR A 63 -13.81 19.11 -5.01
C THR A 63 -12.64 18.13 -4.99
N VAL A 64 -11.41 18.63 -4.84
CA VAL A 64 -10.19 17.82 -4.84
C VAL A 64 -9.57 17.81 -3.44
N ALA A 65 -9.27 16.64 -2.91
CA ALA A 65 -8.68 16.45 -1.59
C ALA A 65 -7.17 16.72 -1.61
N ALA A 66 -6.47 16.33 -2.68
CA ALA A 66 -5.05 16.58 -2.86
C ALA A 66 -4.69 16.75 -4.33
N VAL A 67 -3.82 17.71 -4.65
CA VAL A 67 -3.22 17.92 -5.98
C VAL A 67 -1.73 18.07 -5.81
N VAL A 68 -0.97 17.27 -6.54
CA VAL A 68 0.48 17.37 -6.71
C VAL A 68 0.79 17.58 -8.18
N ASN A 69 1.65 18.53 -8.51
CA ASN A 69 2.11 18.76 -9.88
C ASN A 69 3.63 18.96 -9.87
N ASP A 70 4.31 18.22 -10.72
CA ASP A 70 5.74 18.37 -10.94
C ASP A 70 6.10 18.15 -12.41
N SER A 71 6.79 19.13 -13.00
CA SER A 71 7.52 19.06 -14.29
C SER A 71 6.84 18.26 -15.42
N GLY A 72 5.50 18.37 -15.54
CA GLY A 72 4.74 17.69 -16.60
C GLY A 72 4.06 16.39 -16.18
N THR A 73 4.10 16.07 -14.90
CA THR A 73 3.28 15.04 -14.26
C THR A 73 2.38 15.64 -13.19
N GLY A 74 1.29 14.96 -12.86
CA GLY A 74 0.38 15.42 -11.82
C GLY A 74 -0.49 14.31 -11.27
N VAL A 75 -0.80 14.42 -9.99
CA VAL A 75 -1.78 13.58 -9.27
C VAL A 75 -2.91 14.47 -8.82
N SER A 76 -4.15 14.05 -9.05
CA SER A 76 -5.35 14.68 -8.49
C SER A 76 -6.19 13.62 -7.78
N ILE A 77 -6.38 13.80 -6.48
CA ILE A 77 -7.12 12.87 -5.62
C ILE A 77 -8.45 13.54 -5.28
N PRO A 78 -9.60 13.00 -5.72
CA PRO A 78 -10.91 13.64 -5.54
C PRO A 78 -11.38 13.57 -4.09
N ARG A 79 -12.39 14.38 -3.74
CA ARG A 79 -13.10 14.23 -2.47
C ARG A 79 -14.18 13.15 -2.53
N ASP A 80 -14.76 12.94 -3.70
CA ASP A 80 -15.72 11.88 -3.96
C ASP A 80 -14.96 10.66 -4.50
N PRO A 81 -14.93 9.52 -3.78
CA PRO A 81 -14.18 8.33 -4.22
C PRO A 81 -14.64 7.78 -5.57
N SER A 82 -15.87 8.07 -6.00
CA SER A 82 -16.42 7.59 -7.27
C SER A 82 -15.81 8.26 -8.51
N GLU A 83 -15.14 9.42 -8.34
CA GLU A 83 -14.48 10.12 -9.44
C GLU A 83 -13.17 9.49 -9.88
N GLY A 84 -12.54 8.67 -9.00
CA GLY A 84 -11.24 8.06 -9.25
C GLY A 84 -10.06 9.04 -9.10
N VAL A 85 -8.85 8.50 -9.09
CA VAL A 85 -7.59 9.25 -8.96
C VAL A 85 -7.02 9.52 -10.34
N ASP A 86 -6.78 10.79 -10.67
CA ASP A 86 -6.23 11.18 -11.96
C ASP A 86 -4.70 11.29 -11.91
N LEU A 87 -4.06 10.66 -12.88
CA LEU A 87 -2.63 10.75 -13.16
C LEU A 87 -2.42 11.44 -14.50
N THR A 88 -1.61 12.49 -14.53
CA THR A 88 -1.24 13.21 -15.76
C THR A 88 0.23 12.97 -16.10
N VAL A 89 0.50 12.59 -17.37
CA VAL A 89 1.85 12.38 -17.90
C VAL A 89 1.96 13.14 -19.22
N GLY A 90 2.58 14.32 -19.22
CA GLY A 90 2.64 15.20 -20.37
C GLY A 90 1.23 15.65 -20.78
N THR A 91 0.74 15.14 -21.92
CA THR A 91 -0.62 15.39 -22.41
C THR A 91 -1.58 14.22 -22.20
N ALA A 92 -1.10 13.09 -21.69
CA ALA A 92 -1.93 11.93 -21.38
C ALA A 92 -2.54 12.07 -19.99
N SER A 93 -3.80 11.65 -19.86
CA SER A 93 -4.50 11.52 -18.56
C SER A 93 -4.97 10.08 -18.41
N ILE A 94 -4.77 9.55 -17.21
CA ILE A 94 -5.19 8.22 -16.80
C ILE A 94 -5.98 8.42 -15.51
N SER A 95 -7.21 7.88 -15.45
CA SER A 95 -7.97 7.86 -14.19
C SER A 95 -8.07 6.44 -13.66
N ILE A 96 -7.82 6.28 -12.36
CA ILE A 96 -7.82 4.97 -11.69
C ILE A 96 -8.91 5.00 -10.64
N GLY A 97 -9.94 4.16 -10.84
CA GLY A 97 -11.01 3.99 -9.87
C GLY A 97 -10.54 3.26 -8.62
N LEU A 98 -11.18 3.54 -7.49
CA LEU A 98 -10.98 2.82 -6.24
C LEU A 98 -11.88 1.59 -6.19
N PRO A 99 -11.46 0.50 -5.53
CA PRO A 99 -12.31 -0.68 -5.33
C PRO A 99 -13.33 -0.48 -4.20
N GLU A 100 -14.35 -1.34 -4.16
CA GLU A 100 -15.28 -1.48 -3.03
C GLU A 100 -15.81 -0.14 -2.49
N LEU A 101 -16.49 0.62 -3.37
CA LEU A 101 -16.99 1.95 -3.03
C LEU A 101 -18.33 1.96 -2.28
N ASP A 102 -18.99 0.81 -2.15
CA ASP A 102 -20.22 0.71 -1.39
C ASP A 102 -19.95 1.09 0.07
N GLY A 103 -20.73 2.03 0.61
CA GLY A 103 -20.53 2.53 1.97
C GLY A 103 -19.33 3.49 2.15
N ALA A 104 -18.57 3.79 1.08
CA ALA A 104 -17.44 4.71 1.17
C ALA A 104 -17.89 6.16 1.40
N SER A 105 -17.24 6.82 2.35
CA SER A 105 -17.45 8.22 2.68
C SER A 105 -16.55 9.14 1.85
N SER A 106 -16.83 10.45 1.89
CA SER A 106 -15.95 11.46 1.30
C SER A 106 -14.55 11.45 1.93
N ALA A 107 -13.58 11.93 1.17
CA ALA A 107 -12.17 11.99 1.55
C ALA A 107 -11.92 12.68 2.91
N VAL A 108 -11.09 12.06 3.72
CA VAL A 108 -10.50 12.59 4.95
C VAL A 108 -8.99 12.68 4.75
N THR A 109 -8.38 13.82 5.06
CA THR A 109 -6.91 13.96 5.05
C THR A 109 -6.36 13.52 6.39
N LEU A 110 -5.45 12.56 6.39
CA LEU A 110 -4.71 12.08 7.55
C LEU A 110 -3.59 13.06 7.96
N GLU A 111 -3.05 12.93 9.16
CA GLU A 111 -1.94 13.77 9.64
C GLU A 111 -0.68 13.65 8.74
N SER A 112 -0.48 12.51 8.13
CA SER A 112 0.59 12.25 7.16
C SER A 112 0.44 12.98 5.82
N GLY A 113 -0.74 13.53 5.51
CA GLY A 113 -1.08 14.06 4.18
C GLY A 113 -1.71 13.04 3.24
N ALA A 114 -1.78 11.75 3.63
CA ALA A 114 -2.52 10.75 2.89
C ALA A 114 -4.03 11.03 2.93
N ILE A 115 -4.74 10.63 1.89
CA ILE A 115 -6.18 10.80 1.75
C ILE A 115 -6.84 9.45 1.94
N THR A 116 -7.72 9.33 2.93
CA THR A 116 -8.50 8.10 3.16
C THR A 116 -9.98 8.32 2.90
N TYR A 117 -10.66 7.25 2.49
CA TYR A 117 -12.11 7.17 2.29
C TYR A 117 -12.64 6.14 3.28
N PRO A 118 -13.06 6.57 4.48
CA PRO A 118 -13.68 5.68 5.46
C PRO A 118 -14.89 4.98 4.89
N ALA A 119 -15.16 3.74 5.32
CA ALA A 119 -16.29 2.97 4.81
C ALA A 119 -16.93 2.10 5.89
N ASP A 120 -18.19 1.70 5.68
CA ASP A 120 -18.97 0.86 6.59
C ASP A 120 -19.20 -0.57 6.06
N ASN A 121 -18.41 -0.98 5.05
CA ASN A 121 -18.48 -2.29 4.40
C ASN A 121 -17.27 -3.19 4.70
N GLY A 122 -16.43 -2.84 5.68
CA GLY A 122 -15.24 -3.60 6.05
C GLY A 122 -14.00 -3.35 5.17
N VAL A 123 -14.07 -2.42 4.19
CA VAL A 123 -12.97 -2.10 3.28
C VAL A 123 -12.83 -0.59 3.13
N ALA A 124 -11.72 -0.01 3.54
CA ALA A 124 -11.42 1.40 3.32
C ALA A 124 -10.26 1.59 2.34
N ASN A 125 -10.36 2.61 1.50
CA ASN A 125 -9.32 2.98 0.55
C ASN A 125 -8.51 4.17 1.05
N THR A 126 -7.20 4.14 0.83
CA THR A 126 -6.29 5.25 1.14
C THR A 126 -5.38 5.52 -0.04
N VAL A 127 -5.20 6.79 -0.33
CA VAL A 127 -4.36 7.26 -1.45
C VAL A 127 -3.27 8.16 -0.87
N VAL A 128 -2.02 7.75 -1.03
CA VAL A 128 -0.84 8.50 -0.60
C VAL A 128 -0.26 9.21 -1.82
N PRO A 129 -0.32 10.55 -1.89
CA PRO A 129 0.30 11.28 -2.99
C PRO A 129 1.82 11.22 -2.87
N LEU A 130 2.50 10.85 -3.95
CA LEU A 130 3.95 10.75 -4.07
C LEU A 130 4.46 11.73 -5.12
N ILE A 131 5.75 12.06 -5.07
CA ILE A 131 6.36 12.96 -6.05
C ILE A 131 6.39 12.36 -7.49
N ASP A 132 6.42 11.04 -7.59
CA ASP A 132 6.53 10.31 -8.84
C ASP A 132 5.31 9.41 -9.14
N GLY A 133 4.19 9.62 -8.45
CA GLY A 133 2.97 8.85 -8.65
C GLY A 133 2.03 8.85 -7.46
N VAL A 134 1.45 7.70 -7.19
CA VAL A 134 0.49 7.52 -6.10
C VAL A 134 0.57 6.09 -5.56
N GLN A 135 0.54 5.95 -4.24
CA GLN A 135 0.31 4.67 -3.58
C GLN A 135 -1.18 4.59 -3.22
N MET A 136 -1.84 3.57 -3.71
CA MET A 136 -3.21 3.28 -3.31
C MET A 136 -3.17 2.09 -2.35
N LEU A 137 -3.86 2.20 -1.23
CA LEU A 137 -3.91 1.17 -0.19
C LEU A 137 -5.35 0.77 0.05
N THR A 138 -5.57 -0.52 0.19
CA THR A 138 -6.84 -1.08 0.63
C THR A 138 -6.66 -1.68 2.01
N THR A 139 -7.41 -1.18 2.99
CA THR A 139 -7.47 -1.72 4.35
C THR A 139 -8.64 -2.68 4.44
N ILE A 140 -8.36 -3.94 4.73
CA ILE A 140 -9.33 -5.04 4.85
C ILE A 140 -9.53 -5.33 6.34
N ALA A 141 -10.72 -5.05 6.85
CA ALA A 141 -10.99 -5.08 8.30
C ALA A 141 -11.26 -6.48 8.85
N SER A 142 -11.80 -7.38 8.03
CA SER A 142 -12.24 -8.71 8.50
C SER A 142 -12.15 -9.79 7.42
N ALA A 143 -12.38 -11.05 7.83
CA ALA A 143 -12.41 -12.20 6.94
C ALA A 143 -13.65 -12.22 6.01
N ASP A 144 -14.68 -11.44 6.33
CA ASP A 144 -15.92 -11.36 5.55
C ASP A 144 -15.80 -10.42 4.34
N ALA A 145 -14.73 -9.61 4.30
CA ALA A 145 -14.44 -8.71 3.18
C ALA A 145 -14.15 -9.48 1.88
N PRO A 146 -14.32 -8.86 0.70
CA PRO A 146 -13.94 -9.45 -0.58
C PRO A 146 -12.46 -9.81 -0.65
N THR A 147 -12.14 -10.83 -1.46
CA THR A 147 -10.74 -11.23 -1.74
C THR A 147 -10.21 -10.65 -3.05
N SER A 148 -11.01 -9.91 -3.81
CA SER A 148 -10.68 -9.39 -5.14
C SER A 148 -11.06 -7.92 -5.21
N PHE A 149 -10.07 -7.06 -5.46
CA PHE A 149 -10.18 -5.60 -5.46
C PHE A 149 -9.91 -5.06 -6.86
N SER A 150 -10.95 -4.52 -7.50
CA SER A 150 -10.89 -4.04 -8.88
C SER A 150 -10.59 -2.54 -8.92
N TYR A 151 -9.53 -2.17 -9.64
CA TYR A 151 -9.13 -0.79 -9.93
C TYR A 151 -9.39 -0.50 -11.42
N PRO A 152 -10.57 0.04 -11.78
CA PRO A 152 -10.87 0.38 -13.16
C PRO A 152 -9.91 1.45 -13.68
N VAL A 153 -9.29 1.23 -14.83
CA VAL A 153 -8.37 2.18 -15.45
C VAL A 153 -9.02 2.80 -16.68
N GLN A 154 -9.24 4.12 -16.62
CA GLN A 154 -9.63 4.89 -17.80
C GLN A 154 -8.36 5.25 -18.57
N LEU A 155 -8.17 4.56 -19.68
CA LEU A 155 -6.98 4.69 -20.52
C LEU A 155 -7.11 5.86 -21.51
N PRO A 156 -6.00 6.49 -21.91
CA PRO A 156 -5.99 7.35 -23.09
C PRO A 156 -6.40 6.55 -24.33
N GLN A 157 -6.88 7.24 -25.37
CA GLN A 157 -7.37 6.58 -26.59
C GLN A 157 -6.33 5.62 -27.18
N GLY A 158 -6.69 4.35 -27.33
CA GLY A 158 -5.83 3.31 -27.85
C GLY A 158 -4.79 2.78 -26.84
N GLY A 159 -4.82 3.24 -25.59
CA GLY A 159 -3.96 2.75 -24.53
C GLY A 159 -4.29 1.33 -24.10
N SER A 160 -3.41 0.73 -23.32
CA SER A 160 -3.54 -0.64 -22.80
C SER A 160 -3.03 -0.75 -21.39
N VAL A 161 -3.53 -1.76 -20.65
CA VAL A 161 -2.96 -2.23 -19.40
C VAL A 161 -2.56 -3.71 -19.58
N ALA A 162 -1.40 -4.09 -19.08
CA ALA A 162 -0.87 -5.44 -19.21
C ALA A 162 0.00 -5.83 -18.02
N LEU A 163 -0.02 -7.12 -17.65
CA LEU A 163 0.91 -7.68 -16.67
C LEU A 163 2.27 -7.89 -17.28
N THR A 164 3.30 -7.74 -16.48
CA THR A 164 4.69 -8.07 -16.81
C THR A 164 5.09 -9.41 -16.21
N GLY A 165 6.23 -9.95 -16.63
CA GLY A 165 6.68 -11.27 -16.20
C GLY A 165 7.10 -11.38 -14.72
N ASP A 166 7.27 -10.25 -14.04
CA ASP A 166 7.59 -10.15 -12.61
C ASP A 166 6.35 -9.93 -11.73
N GLY A 167 5.15 -9.92 -12.33
CA GLY A 167 3.88 -9.75 -11.63
C GLY A 167 3.46 -8.29 -11.42
N SER A 168 4.22 -7.33 -11.95
CA SER A 168 3.82 -5.92 -12.00
C SER A 168 2.87 -5.66 -13.17
N ALA A 169 2.34 -4.42 -13.29
CA ALA A 169 1.53 -4.02 -14.42
C ALA A 169 2.08 -2.75 -15.08
N VAL A 170 1.80 -2.60 -16.38
CA VAL A 170 2.16 -1.44 -17.19
C VAL A 170 0.91 -0.87 -17.83
N ILE A 171 0.73 0.44 -17.73
CA ILE A 171 -0.24 1.23 -18.49
C ILE A 171 0.53 1.94 -19.60
N ALA A 172 0.14 1.72 -20.87
CA ALA A 172 0.83 2.25 -22.03
C ALA A 172 -0.11 3.06 -22.93
N ASP A 173 0.47 3.96 -23.74
CA ASP A 173 -0.23 4.70 -24.77
C ASP A 173 -0.53 3.83 -26.01
N ALA A 174 -1.20 4.41 -27.01
CA ALA A 174 -1.54 3.73 -28.26
C ALA A 174 -0.32 3.27 -29.09
N ALA A 175 0.86 3.83 -28.85
CA ALA A 175 2.11 3.44 -29.49
C ALA A 175 2.86 2.36 -28.71
N GLY A 176 2.35 1.96 -27.55
CA GLY A 176 2.97 1.00 -26.63
C GLY A 176 4.04 1.61 -25.73
N ASN A 177 4.15 2.94 -25.66
CA ASN A 177 5.07 3.56 -24.74
C ASN A 177 4.49 3.50 -23.31
N PRO A 178 5.26 3.04 -22.32
CA PRO A 178 4.83 3.05 -20.93
C PRO A 178 4.54 4.48 -20.45
N LEU A 179 3.43 4.67 -19.77
CA LEU A 179 3.05 5.92 -19.10
C LEU A 179 3.19 5.77 -17.58
N VAL A 180 2.64 4.69 -17.05
CA VAL A 180 2.60 4.38 -15.62
C VAL A 180 2.90 2.89 -15.43
N THR A 181 3.59 2.55 -14.36
CA THR A 181 3.85 1.17 -13.95
C THR A 181 3.42 0.95 -12.51
N THR A 182 3.06 -0.29 -12.17
CA THR A 182 2.94 -0.70 -10.77
C THR A 182 4.17 -1.51 -10.35
N THR A 183 4.37 -1.68 -9.06
CA THR A 183 5.23 -2.76 -8.54
C THR A 183 4.45 -4.08 -8.55
N ALA A 184 5.14 -5.22 -8.33
CA ALA A 184 4.45 -6.45 -7.99
C ALA A 184 3.63 -6.25 -6.70
N PRO A 185 2.40 -6.80 -6.61
CA PRO A 185 1.50 -6.51 -5.50
C PRO A 185 2.04 -7.09 -4.19
N TRP A 186 1.71 -6.40 -3.10
CA TRP A 186 1.96 -6.89 -1.75
C TRP A 186 0.71 -6.74 -0.88
N ALA A 187 0.63 -7.56 0.15
CA ALA A 187 -0.33 -7.42 1.23
C ALA A 187 0.30 -7.95 2.52
N VAL A 188 -0.04 -7.32 3.65
CA VAL A 188 0.48 -7.68 4.98
C VAL A 188 -0.62 -7.61 6.01
N ASP A 189 -0.60 -8.53 6.94
CA ASP A 189 -1.53 -8.57 8.07
C ASP A 189 -1.08 -7.66 9.24
N ALA A 190 -1.93 -7.51 10.26
CA ALA A 190 -1.65 -6.66 11.41
C ALA A 190 -0.39 -7.05 12.22
N ASN A 191 0.13 -8.26 12.04
CA ASN A 191 1.38 -8.72 12.64
C ASN A 191 2.60 -8.52 11.72
N GLY A 192 2.40 -7.92 10.53
CA GLY A 192 3.44 -7.76 9.52
C GLY A 192 3.74 -9.03 8.73
N ALA A 193 2.90 -10.07 8.83
CA ALA A 193 3.08 -11.30 8.05
C ALA A 193 2.56 -11.09 6.61
N PRO A 194 3.31 -11.57 5.58
CA PRO A 194 2.88 -11.42 4.21
C PRO A 194 1.63 -12.26 3.92
N VAL A 195 0.65 -11.63 3.25
CA VAL A 195 -0.56 -12.26 2.73
C VAL A 195 -0.36 -12.52 1.24
N PRO A 196 -0.60 -13.75 0.73
CA PRO A 196 -0.45 -14.04 -0.68
C PRO A 196 -1.35 -13.15 -1.53
N THR A 197 -0.78 -12.55 -2.57
CA THR A 197 -1.51 -11.66 -3.46
C THR A 197 -0.90 -11.66 -4.87
N HIS A 198 -1.72 -11.36 -5.88
CA HIS A 198 -1.30 -11.23 -7.27
C HIS A 198 -2.23 -10.30 -8.02
N TYR A 199 -1.79 -9.83 -9.20
CA TYR A 199 -2.64 -9.07 -10.10
C TYR A 199 -3.24 -9.96 -11.20
N GLU A 200 -4.46 -9.61 -11.59
CA GLU A 200 -5.15 -10.07 -12.79
C GLU A 200 -5.60 -8.86 -13.61
N ILE A 201 -5.89 -9.05 -14.91
CA ILE A 201 -6.48 -8.02 -15.77
C ILE A 201 -7.89 -8.47 -16.14
N ASP A 202 -8.87 -7.61 -15.87
CA ASP A 202 -10.25 -7.76 -16.36
C ASP A 202 -10.63 -6.55 -17.21
N GLY A 203 -10.65 -6.75 -18.52
CA GLY A 203 -10.82 -5.66 -19.48
C GLY A 203 -9.72 -4.60 -19.38
N THR A 204 -10.05 -3.43 -18.86
CA THR A 204 -9.08 -2.36 -18.56
C THR A 204 -8.82 -2.20 -17.06
N SER A 205 -9.42 -3.03 -16.22
CA SER A 205 -9.21 -2.99 -14.78
C SER A 205 -7.97 -3.80 -14.38
N LEU A 206 -7.18 -3.24 -13.46
CA LEU A 206 -6.22 -4.00 -12.70
C LEU A 206 -6.95 -4.58 -11.47
N VAL A 207 -6.91 -5.88 -11.30
CA VAL A 207 -7.56 -6.56 -10.18
C VAL A 207 -6.48 -7.12 -9.28
N GLN A 208 -6.47 -6.71 -8.02
CA GLN A 208 -5.63 -7.33 -7.00
C GLN A 208 -6.42 -8.41 -6.28
N VAL A 209 -5.93 -9.64 -6.33
CA VAL A 209 -6.46 -10.76 -5.56
C VAL A 209 -5.62 -10.92 -4.31
N VAL A 210 -6.27 -10.86 -3.13
CA VAL A 210 -5.64 -11.00 -1.82
C VAL A 210 -6.20 -12.25 -1.15
N ASP A 211 -5.38 -13.28 -0.99
CA ASP A 211 -5.80 -14.58 -0.44
C ASP A 211 -5.80 -14.55 1.11
N HIS A 212 -6.56 -13.61 1.67
CA HIS A 212 -6.60 -13.37 3.11
C HIS A 212 -7.46 -14.35 3.90
N THR A 213 -8.22 -15.22 3.20
CA THR A 213 -9.07 -16.25 3.84
C THR A 213 -8.45 -17.65 3.81
N SER A 214 -7.27 -17.83 3.22
CA SER A 214 -6.62 -19.14 3.05
C SER A 214 -6.08 -19.73 4.35
N LYS A 215 -5.85 -18.90 5.35
CA LYS A 215 -5.42 -19.28 6.71
C LYS A 215 -5.78 -18.17 7.71
N ASP A 216 -5.52 -18.39 8.99
CA ASP A 216 -5.75 -17.40 10.04
C ASP A 216 -4.72 -16.27 9.94
N PHE A 217 -5.10 -15.16 9.30
CA PHE A 217 -4.37 -13.90 9.29
C PHE A 217 -4.90 -12.95 10.37
N ALA A 218 -4.06 -12.05 10.84
CA ALA A 218 -4.47 -11.00 11.78
C ALA A 218 -5.01 -9.78 11.02
N TYR A 219 -6.22 -9.36 11.31
CA TYR A 219 -6.82 -8.16 10.73
C TYR A 219 -6.52 -6.91 11.59
N PRO A 220 -6.49 -5.72 11.01
CA PRO A 220 -6.68 -5.45 9.58
C PRO A 220 -5.50 -5.89 8.71
N ILE A 221 -5.79 -6.14 7.41
CA ILE A 221 -4.78 -6.39 6.39
C ILE A 221 -4.68 -5.13 5.53
N VAL A 222 -3.46 -4.76 5.15
CA VAL A 222 -3.19 -3.66 4.23
C VAL A 222 -2.60 -4.22 2.94
N ALA A 223 -3.19 -3.86 1.82
CA ALA A 223 -2.77 -4.24 0.48
C ALA A 223 -2.56 -3.00 -0.41
N ASP A 224 -1.69 -3.10 -1.44
CA ASP A 224 -1.47 -2.03 -2.42
C ASP A 224 -2.36 -2.23 -3.66
N PRO A 225 -2.39 -1.39 -4.71
CA PRO A 225 -1.26 -1.11 -5.61
C PRO A 225 -0.55 0.23 -5.44
N SER A 226 0.67 0.31 -6.03
CA SER A 226 1.43 1.53 -6.23
C SER A 226 1.51 1.86 -7.72
N TYR A 227 1.17 3.07 -8.13
CA TYR A 227 1.25 3.55 -9.50
C TYR A 227 2.31 4.64 -9.61
N THR A 228 3.37 4.38 -10.36
CA THR A 228 4.46 5.33 -10.56
C THR A 228 4.62 5.69 -12.02
N TYR A 229 5.00 6.95 -12.30
CA TYR A 229 5.28 7.40 -13.65
C TYR A 229 6.48 6.67 -14.23
N TRP A 230 6.43 6.39 -15.53
CA TRP A 230 7.55 5.77 -16.22
C TRP A 230 8.64 6.80 -16.57
N TRP A 231 9.77 6.72 -15.86
CA TRP A 231 10.92 7.60 -16.09
C TRP A 231 12.08 6.92 -16.81
N GLY A 232 11.82 5.92 -17.63
CA GLY A 232 12.90 5.26 -18.40
C GLY A 232 13.87 4.42 -17.57
N GLY A 233 13.37 3.70 -16.56
CA GLY A 233 14.17 2.71 -15.81
C GLY A 233 14.41 3.02 -14.33
N LYS A 234 13.70 3.96 -13.75
CA LYS A 234 13.65 4.10 -12.29
C LYS A 234 12.52 3.22 -11.75
N THR A 235 12.87 2.13 -11.10
CA THR A 235 11.94 1.36 -10.27
C THR A 235 12.08 1.84 -8.84
N TRP A 236 10.99 2.33 -8.27
CA TRP A 236 10.90 2.61 -6.84
C TRP A 236 10.40 1.35 -6.14
N MET A 237 11.06 0.98 -5.05
CA MET A 237 10.58 -0.08 -4.15
C MET A 237 10.59 0.46 -2.72
N PRO A 238 9.52 0.24 -1.92
CA PRO A 238 9.55 0.57 -0.51
C PRO A 238 10.77 -0.05 0.17
N ALA A 239 11.43 0.70 1.05
CA ALA A 239 12.69 0.28 1.68
C ALA A 239 12.57 -1.05 2.46
N ASN A 240 11.38 -1.39 2.93
CA ASN A 240 11.07 -2.65 3.62
C ASN A 240 10.94 -3.87 2.68
N GLN A 241 10.78 -3.64 1.37
CA GLN A 241 10.70 -4.70 0.35
C GLN A 241 12.00 -4.85 -0.45
N VAL A 242 13.02 -4.05 -0.17
CA VAL A 242 14.33 -4.19 -0.81
C VAL A 242 15.00 -5.45 -0.27
N ASN A 243 14.63 -6.59 -0.84
CA ASN A 243 15.45 -7.80 -0.74
C ASN A 243 16.63 -7.62 -1.70
N VAL A 244 17.84 -7.47 -1.16
CA VAL A 244 19.08 -7.20 -1.91
C VAL A 244 19.28 -8.19 -3.06
N SER A 245 18.76 -9.40 -2.96
CA SER A 245 18.78 -10.42 -4.01
C SER A 245 17.89 -10.09 -5.22
N LEU A 246 16.76 -9.40 -5.01
CA LEU A 246 15.86 -8.99 -6.10
C LEU A 246 16.39 -7.77 -6.85
N VAL A 247 17.01 -6.83 -6.14
CA VAL A 247 17.66 -5.66 -6.77
C VAL A 247 18.82 -6.09 -7.68
N ALA A 248 19.60 -7.09 -7.27
CA ALA A 248 20.68 -7.63 -8.09
C ALA A 248 20.15 -8.33 -9.36
N ALA A 249 19.02 -9.02 -9.28
CA ALA A 249 18.37 -9.68 -10.42
C ALA A 249 17.75 -8.68 -11.40
N ALA A 250 17.09 -7.62 -10.90
CA ALA A 250 16.53 -6.56 -11.74
C ALA A 250 17.62 -5.76 -12.46
N LEU A 251 18.71 -5.38 -11.78
CA LEU A 251 19.85 -4.68 -12.39
C LEU A 251 20.59 -5.53 -13.43
N SER A 252 20.66 -6.85 -13.25
CA SER A 252 21.31 -7.74 -14.23
C SER A 252 20.51 -7.86 -15.53
N ALA A 253 19.20 -7.72 -15.50
CA ALA A 253 18.36 -7.74 -16.70
C ALA A 253 18.51 -6.48 -17.56
N PHE A 254 18.91 -5.34 -16.98
CA PHE A 254 19.09 -4.07 -17.70
C PHE A 254 20.55 -3.80 -18.16
N ILE A 255 21.53 -4.60 -17.73
CA ILE A 255 22.96 -4.35 -18.02
C ILE A 255 23.49 -5.20 -19.19
N THR A 256 22.73 -6.10 -19.75
CA THR A 256 23.11 -6.80 -20.98
C THR A 256 22.56 -6.09 -22.22
N PRO A 257 23.32 -5.18 -22.87
CA PRO A 257 22.96 -4.76 -24.22
C PRO A 257 23.09 -6.00 -25.13
N PRO A 258 22.19 -6.17 -26.14
CA PRO A 258 22.41 -7.20 -27.13
C PRO A 258 23.69 -6.88 -27.88
N ILE A 259 24.72 -7.67 -27.67
CA ILE A 259 25.92 -7.62 -28.51
C ILE A 259 25.50 -8.13 -29.87
N ALA A 260 25.17 -7.21 -30.78
CA ALA A 260 25.07 -7.52 -32.19
C ALA A 260 26.47 -7.98 -32.63
N ALA A 261 26.64 -9.26 -32.84
CA ALA A 261 27.82 -9.82 -33.47
C ALA A 261 27.89 -9.29 -34.91
N ILE A 262 28.70 -8.28 -35.13
CA ILE A 262 29.13 -7.92 -36.49
C ILE A 262 30.21 -8.94 -36.86
N VAL A 263 29.78 -9.99 -37.53
CA VAL A 263 30.70 -10.83 -38.28
C VAL A 263 30.92 -10.14 -39.60
N GLY A 264 32.08 -9.46 -39.72
CA GLY A 264 32.57 -8.96 -40.99
C GLY A 264 33.14 -10.11 -41.81
N ALA A 265 32.76 -10.13 -43.09
CA ALA A 265 33.36 -10.91 -44.11
C ALA A 265 34.61 -10.18 -44.64
#